data_86afc0eceeb8af261b21c7e8f496b411
#
_entry.id   86afc0eceeb8af261b21c7e8f496b411
#
_cell.length_a   1.000
_cell.length_b   1.000
_cell.length_c   1.000
_cell.angle_alpha   90.00
_cell.angle_beta   90.00
_cell.angle_gamma   90.00
#
_symmetry.space_group_name_H-M   'P 1'
#
loop_
_entity.id
_entity.type
_entity.pdbx_description
1 polymer ?
#
loop_
_entity_poly.entity_id
_entity_poly.type
_entity_poly.pdbx_seq_one_letter_code
_entity_poly.pdbx_strand_id
1 'polypeptide(L)'
;MCRLFGQLTAADQPAHAWLLDSERSLFRQSNASPETAQADGWGIAWYEPDGRIHIEKGVEGAFALTERAHFERASRDAHGTLVIGHLRHASNPLGLPREKLLALENSQPFHGSKDLFAHNGAIPLPTQTRPYLGRFAADVRGVNDSEVLFWLLAHHAEGSGNPLAAYARTVEDLVQVWEANGRPGTAPYSGLNVLYSPGPDELWAFCHWKGDVGCSLLASDRPYYEMTYREEPGRLVVGSEPFDGRAGWTSLANGHYLTARREGRRLRIRTGSIPLVASAFVPISPA
;
A
#
# COMPACT_ATOMS: atom_id res chain seq x y z
N MET A 1 1.67 -11.85 -3.35
CA MET A 1 1.61 -10.37 -3.47
C MET A 1 0.57 -9.82 -2.51
N CYS A 2 0.82 -8.65 -1.92
CA CYS A 2 0.09 -8.06 -0.78
C CYS A 2 -1.35 -7.62 -1.07
N ARG A 3 -2.12 -7.27 -0.02
CA ARG A 3 -3.44 -6.63 -0.11
C ARG A 3 -3.45 -5.33 0.66
N LEU A 4 -4.15 -4.34 0.12
CA LEU A 4 -4.26 -2.99 0.66
C LEU A 4 -5.71 -2.69 1.03
N PHE A 5 -5.88 -1.97 2.13
CA PHE A 5 -7.12 -1.34 2.57
C PHE A 5 -6.82 0.09 3.02
N GLY A 6 -7.63 1.05 2.60
CA GLY A 6 -7.61 2.43 3.09
C GLY A 6 -9.03 2.95 3.28
N GLN A 7 -9.27 3.63 4.39
CA GLN A 7 -10.50 4.34 4.67
C GLN A 7 -10.19 5.77 5.08
N LEU A 8 -10.87 6.75 4.48
CA LEU A 8 -10.95 8.13 4.98
C LEU A 8 -12.40 8.51 5.22
N THR A 9 -12.70 9.11 6.35
CA THR A 9 -14.05 9.50 6.76
C THR A 9 -14.11 10.94 7.22
N ALA A 10 -15.27 11.57 7.04
CA ALA A 10 -15.54 12.96 7.45
C ALA A 10 -15.65 13.11 8.98
N ALA A 11 -15.91 12.03 9.68
CA ALA A 11 -15.98 11.96 11.15
C ALA A 11 -15.39 10.62 11.59
N ASP A 12 -15.06 10.48 12.87
CA ASP A 12 -14.61 9.21 13.45
C ASP A 12 -15.61 8.09 13.14
N GLN A 13 -15.12 7.01 12.53
CA GLN A 13 -15.90 5.83 12.19
C GLN A 13 -15.07 4.56 12.30
N PRO A 14 -15.69 3.43 12.73
CA PRO A 14 -15.02 2.14 12.76
C PRO A 14 -14.74 1.61 11.35
N ALA A 15 -13.65 0.85 11.22
CA ALA A 15 -13.24 0.20 9.96
C ALA A 15 -13.54 -1.31 9.95
N HIS A 16 -14.02 -1.91 11.07
CA HIS A 16 -14.16 -3.35 11.22
C HIS A 16 -15.04 -4.01 10.15
N ALA A 17 -16.06 -3.30 9.65
CA ALA A 17 -16.89 -3.82 8.56
C ALA A 17 -16.08 -4.24 7.33
N TRP A 18 -15.06 -3.48 6.97
CA TRP A 18 -14.19 -3.71 5.83
C TRP A 18 -12.97 -4.59 6.15
N LEU A 19 -12.49 -4.49 7.38
CA LEU A 19 -11.36 -5.26 7.83
C LEU A 19 -11.73 -6.70 8.14
N LEU A 20 -12.93 -6.96 8.70
CA LEU A 20 -13.31 -8.23 9.30
C LEU A 20 -14.63 -8.81 8.80
N ASP A 21 -15.73 -8.01 8.80
CA ASP A 21 -17.09 -8.58 8.80
C ASP A 21 -17.64 -8.81 7.39
N SER A 22 -17.31 -7.98 6.39
CA SER A 22 -17.87 -8.09 5.03
C SER A 22 -17.43 -9.38 4.34
N GLU A 23 -18.21 -9.82 3.35
CA GLU A 23 -18.00 -11.09 2.64
C GLU A 23 -16.67 -11.18 1.89
N ARG A 24 -16.06 -10.04 1.57
CA ARG A 24 -14.76 -9.88 0.91
C ARG A 24 -13.82 -9.01 1.74
N SER A 25 -14.01 -9.00 3.08
CA SER A 25 -13.20 -8.21 4.01
C SER A 25 -11.71 -8.49 3.82
N LEU A 26 -10.87 -7.58 4.33
CA LEU A 26 -9.42 -7.79 4.29
C LEU A 26 -9.05 -9.14 4.93
N PHE A 27 -9.69 -9.50 6.05
CA PHE A 27 -9.51 -10.83 6.66
C PHE A 27 -9.82 -11.98 5.70
N ARG A 28 -10.93 -11.91 4.95
CA ARG A 28 -11.30 -12.94 3.96
C ARG A 28 -10.29 -13.02 2.82
N GLN A 29 -9.72 -11.89 2.39
CA GLN A 29 -8.68 -11.84 1.37
C GLN A 29 -7.35 -12.45 1.86
N SER A 30 -7.11 -12.56 3.17
CA SER A 30 -5.86 -13.12 3.71
C SER A 30 -5.65 -14.58 3.33
N ASN A 31 -6.73 -15.34 3.11
CA ASN A 31 -6.70 -16.77 2.75
C ASN A 31 -7.75 -17.06 1.67
N ALA A 32 -7.74 -16.29 0.57
CA ALA A 32 -8.68 -16.48 -0.54
C ALA A 32 -8.44 -17.80 -1.29
N SER A 33 -7.18 -18.23 -1.42
CA SER A 33 -6.78 -19.56 -1.86
C SER A 33 -5.44 -19.96 -1.23
N PRO A 34 -5.11 -21.26 -1.14
CA PRO A 34 -3.82 -21.70 -0.59
C PRO A 34 -2.61 -21.11 -1.34
N GLU A 35 -2.71 -20.97 -2.66
CA GLU A 35 -1.61 -20.48 -3.53
C GLU A 35 -1.37 -18.99 -3.37
N THR A 36 -2.39 -18.25 -2.95
CA THR A 36 -2.36 -16.79 -2.85
C THR A 36 -2.47 -16.27 -1.41
N ALA A 37 -2.38 -17.16 -0.43
CA ALA A 37 -2.48 -16.83 0.99
C ALA A 37 -1.47 -15.75 1.40
N GLN A 38 -1.92 -14.77 2.18
CA GLN A 38 -1.11 -13.68 2.71
C GLN A 38 -0.54 -14.10 4.07
N ALA A 39 0.48 -14.98 4.03
CA ALA A 39 0.95 -15.72 5.21
C ALA A 39 2.11 -15.05 5.97
N ASP A 40 2.62 -13.90 5.49
CA ASP A 40 3.91 -13.35 5.94
C ASP A 40 3.76 -12.07 6.77
N GLY A 41 2.59 -11.87 7.34
CA GLY A 41 2.29 -10.76 8.23
C GLY A 41 1.07 -9.95 7.84
N TRP A 42 0.68 -9.06 8.73
CA TRP A 42 -0.41 -8.11 8.56
C TRP A 42 -0.14 -6.84 9.39
N GLY A 43 -0.90 -5.80 9.14
CA GLY A 43 -0.95 -4.65 10.02
C GLY A 43 -2.13 -3.75 9.72
N ILE A 44 -2.55 -3.03 10.76
CA ILE A 44 -3.61 -2.02 10.73
C ILE A 44 -3.09 -0.80 11.46
N ALA A 45 -3.23 0.38 10.86
CA ALA A 45 -2.81 1.64 11.46
C ALA A 45 -3.91 2.69 11.32
N TRP A 46 -4.02 3.55 12.32
CA TRP A 46 -4.96 4.68 12.33
C TRP A 46 -4.40 5.86 13.12
N TYR A 47 -5.04 7.01 12.97
CA TYR A 47 -4.71 8.17 13.79
C TYR A 47 -5.68 8.27 14.96
N GLU A 48 -5.13 8.38 16.16
CA GLU A 48 -5.85 8.71 17.37
C GLU A 48 -6.38 10.16 17.31
N PRO A 49 -7.38 10.53 18.15
CA PRO A 49 -7.94 11.88 18.16
C PRO A 49 -6.93 13.01 18.41
N ASP A 50 -5.82 12.71 19.08
CA ASP A 50 -4.71 13.63 19.33
C ASP A 50 -3.67 13.68 18.19
N GLY A 51 -3.91 12.95 17.09
CA GLY A 51 -3.06 12.89 15.91
C GLY A 51 -1.89 11.90 16.02
N ARG A 52 -1.76 11.18 17.13
CA ARG A 52 -0.79 10.08 17.24
C ARG A 52 -1.18 8.92 16.33
N ILE A 53 -0.19 8.23 15.82
CA ILE A 53 -0.39 7.03 15.03
C ILE A 53 -0.45 5.83 15.97
N HIS A 54 -1.53 5.05 15.88
CA HIS A 54 -1.64 3.73 16.48
C HIS A 54 -1.43 2.65 15.42
N ILE A 55 -0.66 1.61 15.74
CA ILE A 55 -0.36 0.51 14.82
C ILE A 55 -0.41 -0.82 15.55
N GLU A 56 -1.17 -1.76 14.97
CA GLU A 56 -1.17 -3.17 15.35
C GLU A 56 -0.63 -4.00 14.19
N LYS A 57 0.26 -4.95 14.48
CA LYS A 57 0.93 -5.80 13.48
C LYS A 57 1.12 -7.23 13.95
N GLY A 58 1.13 -8.16 12.98
CA GLY A 58 1.55 -9.53 13.18
C GLY A 58 2.59 -9.96 12.15
N VAL A 59 3.34 -11.01 12.44
CA VAL A 59 4.41 -11.57 11.58
C VAL A 59 3.96 -12.78 10.79
N GLU A 60 2.82 -13.38 11.14
CA GLU A 60 2.18 -14.47 10.41
C GLU A 60 0.90 -13.98 9.75
N GLY A 61 0.29 -14.80 8.90
CA GLY A 61 -0.97 -14.44 8.25
C GLY A 61 -2.10 -14.16 9.24
N ALA A 62 -2.93 -13.17 8.98
CA ALA A 62 -4.08 -12.83 9.82
C ALA A 62 -5.03 -14.01 10.10
N PHE A 63 -5.04 -15.03 9.20
CA PHE A 63 -5.83 -16.26 9.34
C PHE A 63 -5.15 -17.34 10.19
N ALA A 64 -3.86 -17.21 10.52
CA ALA A 64 -3.14 -18.16 11.37
C ALA A 64 -3.78 -18.24 12.76
N LEU A 65 -3.80 -19.43 13.36
CA LEU A 65 -4.42 -19.64 14.67
C LEU A 65 -3.80 -18.76 15.76
N THR A 66 -2.51 -18.49 15.65
CA THR A 66 -1.73 -17.65 16.56
C THR A 66 -2.07 -16.14 16.43
N GLU A 67 -2.46 -15.69 15.23
CA GLU A 67 -2.66 -14.26 14.92
C GLU A 67 -4.14 -13.86 14.85
N ARG A 68 -5.02 -14.80 14.58
CA ARG A 68 -6.43 -14.52 14.29
C ARG A 68 -7.11 -13.66 15.36
N ALA A 69 -6.99 -14.05 16.62
CA ALA A 69 -7.61 -13.32 17.72
C ALA A 69 -7.04 -11.89 17.87
N HIS A 70 -5.75 -11.73 17.57
CA HIS A 70 -5.10 -10.43 17.56
C HIS A 70 -5.61 -9.55 16.41
N PHE A 71 -5.66 -10.08 15.19
CA PHE A 71 -6.21 -9.37 14.03
C PHE A 71 -7.68 -8.97 14.24
N GLU A 72 -8.51 -9.88 14.76
CA GLU A 72 -9.92 -9.60 15.04
C GLU A 72 -10.08 -8.47 16.06
N ARG A 73 -9.27 -8.46 17.14
CA ARG A 73 -9.26 -7.37 18.12
C ARG A 73 -8.81 -6.06 17.49
N ALA A 74 -7.65 -6.04 16.84
CA ALA A 74 -7.12 -4.86 16.17
C ALA A 74 -8.11 -4.28 15.14
N SER A 75 -8.83 -5.15 14.40
CA SER A 75 -9.84 -4.72 13.44
C SER A 75 -11.04 -4.05 14.11
N ARG A 76 -11.46 -4.50 15.30
CA ARG A 76 -12.57 -3.90 16.07
C ARG A 76 -12.16 -2.58 16.71
N ASP A 77 -10.89 -2.49 17.14
CA ASP A 77 -10.33 -1.30 17.79
C ASP A 77 -9.97 -0.21 16.77
N ALA A 78 -9.79 -0.58 15.49
CA ALA A 78 -9.44 0.34 14.41
C ALA A 78 -10.62 1.28 14.10
N HIS A 79 -10.49 2.52 14.52
CA HIS A 79 -11.45 3.59 14.28
C HIS A 79 -10.71 4.92 14.06
N GLY A 80 -11.43 5.97 13.67
CA GLY A 80 -10.85 7.28 13.42
C GLY A 80 -11.27 7.83 12.07
N THR A 81 -10.65 8.92 11.69
CA THR A 81 -10.91 9.54 10.38
C THR A 81 -10.13 8.87 9.27
N LEU A 82 -9.00 8.25 9.57
CA LEU A 82 -8.19 7.54 8.59
C LEU A 82 -7.66 6.22 9.16
N VAL A 83 -7.88 5.14 8.41
CA VAL A 83 -7.37 3.79 8.71
C VAL A 83 -6.70 3.20 7.48
N ILE A 84 -5.52 2.61 7.63
CA ILE A 84 -4.82 1.83 6.59
C ILE A 84 -4.60 0.41 7.10
N GLY A 85 -4.97 -0.59 6.29
CA GLY A 85 -4.73 -2.01 6.55
C GLY A 85 -3.88 -2.62 5.44
N HIS A 86 -3.06 -3.60 5.81
CA HIS A 86 -2.18 -4.33 4.91
C HIS A 86 -2.12 -5.81 5.25
N LEU A 87 -2.14 -6.66 4.22
CA LEU A 87 -1.80 -8.08 4.32
C LEU A 87 -0.54 -8.35 3.51
N ARG A 88 0.37 -9.11 4.09
CA ARG A 88 1.71 -9.30 3.53
C ARG A 88 1.87 -10.67 2.90
N HIS A 89 2.38 -10.66 1.68
CA HIS A 89 3.05 -11.77 1.03
C HIS A 89 4.47 -11.29 0.69
N ALA A 90 5.47 -11.80 1.39
CA ALA A 90 6.81 -11.23 1.40
C ALA A 90 7.49 -11.38 0.03
N SER A 91 7.99 -10.27 -0.52
CA SER A 91 9.03 -10.26 -1.54
C SER A 91 10.40 -10.56 -0.92
N ASN A 92 11.32 -11.12 -1.69
CA ASN A 92 12.67 -11.40 -1.23
C ASN A 92 13.74 -11.04 -2.27
N PRO A 93 13.84 -9.75 -2.66
CA PRO A 93 14.80 -9.33 -3.67
C PRO A 93 16.26 -9.49 -3.23
N LEU A 94 16.51 -9.62 -1.93
CA LEU A 94 17.85 -9.77 -1.35
C LEU A 94 18.25 -11.24 -1.13
N GLY A 95 17.37 -12.21 -1.41
CA GLY A 95 17.65 -13.64 -1.20
C GLY A 95 17.91 -14.02 0.27
N LEU A 96 17.29 -13.32 1.22
CA LEU A 96 17.51 -13.52 2.65
C LEU A 96 16.80 -14.79 3.17
N PRO A 97 17.29 -15.40 4.27
CA PRO A 97 16.55 -16.43 4.99
C PRO A 97 15.18 -15.93 5.46
N ARG A 98 14.18 -16.84 5.44
CA ARG A 98 12.79 -16.52 5.77
C ARG A 98 12.64 -15.85 7.15
N GLU A 99 13.40 -16.28 8.13
CA GLU A 99 13.37 -15.77 9.50
C GLU A 99 13.70 -14.26 9.58
N LYS A 100 14.54 -13.79 8.65
CA LYS A 100 14.86 -12.34 8.55
C LYS A 100 13.76 -11.54 7.87
N LEU A 101 12.91 -12.20 7.08
CA LEU A 101 11.77 -11.54 6.45
C LEU A 101 10.60 -11.39 7.40
N LEU A 102 10.40 -12.36 8.30
CA LEU A 102 9.25 -12.42 9.22
C LEU A 102 9.56 -11.71 10.55
N ALA A 103 9.62 -10.38 10.49
CA ALA A 103 9.82 -9.53 11.66
C ALA A 103 8.84 -8.35 11.62
N LEU A 104 8.47 -7.80 12.78
CA LEU A 104 7.47 -6.73 12.90
C LEU A 104 7.89 -5.45 12.14
N GLU A 105 9.18 -5.14 12.14
CA GLU A 105 9.74 -4.03 11.38
C GLU A 105 9.58 -4.19 9.86
N ASN A 106 9.40 -5.42 9.37
CA ASN A 106 9.15 -5.70 7.97
C ASN A 106 7.66 -5.74 7.61
N SER A 107 6.75 -5.67 8.59
CA SER A 107 5.31 -5.64 8.36
C SER A 107 4.82 -4.22 8.19
N GLN A 108 3.95 -4.02 7.18
CA GLN A 108 3.30 -2.75 6.88
C GLN A 108 1.98 -2.64 7.65
N PRO A 109 1.43 -1.40 7.84
CA PRO A 109 1.89 -0.10 7.36
C PRO A 109 3.19 0.38 7.99
N PHE A 110 4.02 1.09 7.20
CA PHE A 110 5.13 1.88 7.72
C PHE A 110 4.67 3.27 8.13
N HIS A 111 5.43 3.92 9.00
CA HIS A 111 5.11 5.27 9.45
C HIS A 111 6.36 6.11 9.72
N GLY A 112 6.23 7.40 9.44
CA GLY A 112 7.13 8.43 9.94
C GLY A 112 6.57 9.07 11.21
N SER A 113 6.89 10.34 11.43
CA SER A 113 6.36 11.10 12.57
C SER A 113 4.85 11.39 12.46
N LYS A 114 4.35 11.55 11.24
CA LYS A 114 2.94 11.86 10.92
C LYS A 114 2.40 11.11 9.71
N ASP A 115 3.26 10.42 8.96
CA ASP A 115 2.92 9.80 7.70
C ASP A 115 2.59 8.32 7.91
N LEU A 116 1.60 7.80 7.15
CA LEU A 116 1.33 6.38 7.04
C LEU A 116 1.52 5.93 5.60
N PHE A 117 2.03 4.70 5.42
CA PHE A 117 2.33 4.14 4.11
C PHE A 117 2.08 2.63 4.07
N ALA A 118 1.43 2.17 2.99
CA ALA A 118 1.35 0.76 2.65
C ALA A 118 1.52 0.57 1.14
N HIS A 119 2.19 -0.53 0.75
CA HIS A 119 2.59 -0.82 -0.63
C HIS A 119 2.26 -2.26 -1.01
N ASN A 120 1.75 -2.45 -2.23
CA ASN A 120 1.63 -3.74 -2.88
C ASN A 120 2.45 -3.73 -4.18
N GLY A 121 3.54 -4.47 -4.16
CA GLY A 121 4.50 -4.62 -5.24
C GLY A 121 5.87 -5.03 -4.74
N ALA A 122 6.90 -4.87 -5.58
CA ALA A 122 8.28 -5.10 -5.20
C ALA A 122 9.24 -4.20 -6.01
N ILE A 123 10.30 -3.75 -5.36
CA ILE A 123 11.45 -3.09 -6.01
C ILE A 123 12.68 -4.01 -5.94
N PRO A 124 13.29 -4.36 -7.08
CA PRO A 124 14.36 -5.38 -7.12
C PRO A 124 15.69 -4.90 -6.55
N LEU A 125 15.92 -3.58 -6.43
CA LEU A 125 17.18 -2.97 -6.05
C LEU A 125 17.10 -2.09 -4.80
N PRO A 126 16.58 -2.60 -3.65
CA PRO A 126 16.39 -1.77 -2.46
C PRO A 126 17.72 -1.24 -1.90
N THR A 127 18.80 -2.03 -1.97
CA THR A 127 20.14 -1.62 -1.50
C THR A 127 20.69 -0.46 -2.32
N GLN A 128 20.56 -0.52 -3.65
CA GLN A 128 21.02 0.52 -4.57
C GLN A 128 20.15 1.77 -4.53
N THR A 129 18.91 1.64 -4.06
CA THR A 129 17.99 2.77 -3.87
C THR A 129 18.29 3.56 -2.57
N ARG A 130 18.87 2.93 -1.55
CA ARG A 130 19.15 3.59 -0.25
C ARG A 130 19.90 4.92 -0.33
N PRO A 131 20.92 5.12 -1.19
CA PRO A 131 21.60 6.42 -1.32
C PRO A 131 20.68 7.59 -1.71
N TYR A 132 19.53 7.32 -2.31
CA TYR A 132 18.56 8.33 -2.75
C TYR A 132 17.61 8.80 -1.64
N LEU A 133 17.65 8.17 -0.46
CA LEU A 133 16.75 8.47 0.67
C LEU A 133 17.16 9.76 1.43
N GLY A 134 18.33 10.33 1.11
CA GLY A 134 18.84 11.47 1.87
C GLY A 134 18.99 11.15 3.36
N ARG A 135 18.52 12.05 4.22
CA ARG A 135 18.58 11.86 5.69
C ARG A 135 17.78 10.66 6.19
N PHE A 136 16.74 10.24 5.45
CA PHE A 136 15.89 9.11 5.83
C PHE A 136 16.55 7.73 5.67
N ALA A 137 17.76 7.66 5.10
CA ALA A 137 18.50 6.40 5.01
C ALA A 137 18.79 5.79 6.40
N ALA A 138 18.87 6.62 7.45
CA ALA A 138 19.07 6.21 8.82
C ALA A 138 17.78 5.68 9.50
N ASP A 139 16.62 5.94 8.93
CA ASP A 139 15.32 5.55 9.48
C ASP A 139 14.87 4.15 8.99
N VAL A 140 15.57 3.56 8.02
CA VAL A 140 15.29 2.20 7.54
C VAL A 140 15.68 1.18 8.61
N ARG A 141 14.70 0.48 9.17
CA ARG A 141 14.85 -0.45 10.29
C ARG A 141 14.95 -1.90 9.87
N GLY A 142 14.16 -2.28 8.87
CA GLY A 142 14.03 -3.64 8.40
C GLY A 142 14.80 -3.94 7.11
N VAL A 143 14.46 -5.07 6.52
CA VAL A 143 14.99 -5.56 5.24
C VAL A 143 13.94 -5.53 4.13
N ASN A 144 12.76 -4.98 4.41
CA ASN A 144 11.67 -4.90 3.45
C ASN A 144 11.96 -3.80 2.41
N ASP A 145 11.89 -4.17 1.13
CA ASP A 145 12.04 -3.27 0.00
C ASP A 145 11.00 -2.12 0.01
N SER A 146 9.80 -2.40 0.50
CA SER A 146 8.72 -1.40 0.63
C SER A 146 9.04 -0.34 1.69
N GLU A 147 9.86 -0.62 2.70
CA GLU A 147 10.32 0.38 3.67
C GLU A 147 11.28 1.38 2.99
N VAL A 148 12.15 0.89 2.12
CA VAL A 148 13.02 1.76 1.30
C VAL A 148 12.18 2.65 0.38
N LEU A 149 11.13 2.09 -0.24
CA LEU A 149 10.19 2.85 -1.06
C LEU A 149 9.45 3.93 -0.24
N PHE A 150 9.02 3.60 0.99
CA PHE A 150 8.38 4.57 1.88
C PHE A 150 9.28 5.78 2.16
N TRP A 151 10.52 5.53 2.56
CA TRP A 151 11.44 6.60 2.88
C TRP A 151 11.89 7.41 1.66
N LEU A 152 11.94 6.81 0.47
CA LEU A 152 12.18 7.54 -0.77
C LEU A 152 11.01 8.49 -1.09
N LEU A 153 9.77 8.00 -0.97
CA LEU A 153 8.58 8.83 -1.14
C LEU A 153 8.53 9.97 -0.10
N ALA A 154 8.81 9.67 1.16
CA ALA A 154 8.83 10.66 2.24
C ALA A 154 9.90 11.76 2.01
N HIS A 155 11.09 11.38 1.51
CA HIS A 155 12.14 12.32 1.12
C HIS A 155 11.64 13.31 0.07
N HIS A 156 11.01 12.82 -1.00
CA HIS A 156 10.46 13.69 -2.04
C HIS A 156 9.23 14.48 -1.58
N ALA A 157 8.41 13.91 -0.71
CA ALA A 157 7.24 14.60 -0.16
C ALA A 157 7.63 15.76 0.76
N GLU A 158 8.68 15.61 1.56
CA GLU A 158 9.24 16.70 2.37
C GLU A 158 9.74 17.84 1.48
N GLY A 159 10.45 17.53 0.40
CA GLY A 159 11.02 18.54 -0.51
C GLY A 159 9.97 19.27 -1.36
N SER A 160 8.91 18.57 -1.79
CA SER A 160 7.92 19.13 -2.71
C SER A 160 6.65 19.67 -2.03
N GLY A 161 6.33 19.17 -0.83
CA GLY A 161 5.03 19.40 -0.17
C GLY A 161 3.83 18.86 -0.95
N ASN A 162 4.06 18.03 -1.98
CA ASN A 162 3.03 17.50 -2.88
C ASN A 162 3.23 15.99 -3.10
N PRO A 163 2.35 15.14 -2.54
CA PRO A 163 2.49 13.68 -2.66
C PRO A 163 2.46 13.16 -4.10
N LEU A 164 1.73 13.80 -5.02
CA LEU A 164 1.70 13.39 -6.42
C LEU A 164 3.04 13.63 -7.12
N ALA A 165 3.64 14.81 -6.91
CA ALA A 165 4.97 15.12 -7.44
C ALA A 165 6.04 14.24 -6.80
N ALA A 166 5.95 14.00 -5.49
CA ALA A 166 6.83 13.08 -4.77
C ALA A 166 6.77 11.66 -5.31
N TYR A 167 5.57 11.14 -5.56
CA TYR A 167 5.40 9.81 -6.13
C TYR A 167 5.98 9.71 -7.56
N ALA A 168 5.73 10.70 -8.41
CA ALA A 168 6.30 10.73 -9.76
C ALA A 168 7.83 10.72 -9.72
N ARG A 169 8.44 11.53 -8.84
CA ARG A 169 9.90 11.57 -8.66
C ARG A 169 10.45 10.24 -8.10
N THR A 170 9.73 9.62 -7.17
CA THR A 170 10.06 8.28 -6.66
C THR A 170 10.16 7.26 -7.81
N VAL A 171 9.18 7.27 -8.72
CA VAL A 171 9.20 6.38 -9.90
C VAL A 171 10.41 6.67 -10.80
N GLU A 172 10.73 7.94 -11.04
CA GLU A 172 11.90 8.34 -11.84
C GLU A 172 13.21 7.81 -11.23
N ASP A 173 13.40 7.98 -9.92
CA ASP A 173 14.61 7.50 -9.24
C ASP A 173 14.73 5.98 -9.30
N LEU A 174 13.64 5.23 -9.13
CA LEU A 174 13.65 3.77 -9.28
C LEU A 174 14.06 3.34 -10.70
N VAL A 175 13.59 4.04 -11.73
CA VAL A 175 14.00 3.78 -13.12
C VAL A 175 15.49 4.11 -13.30
N GLN A 176 15.98 5.25 -12.80
CA GLN A 176 17.39 5.62 -12.87
C GLN A 176 18.30 4.60 -12.17
N VAL A 177 17.92 4.16 -10.96
CA VAL A 177 18.65 3.11 -10.22
C VAL A 177 18.70 1.83 -11.03
N TRP A 178 17.60 1.40 -11.61
CA TRP A 178 17.53 0.19 -12.42
C TRP A 178 18.42 0.30 -13.68
N GLU A 179 18.37 1.42 -14.40
CA GLU A 179 19.21 1.67 -15.58
C GLU A 179 20.69 1.71 -15.24
N ALA A 180 21.07 2.42 -14.17
CA ALA A 180 22.44 2.54 -13.71
C ALA A 180 23.06 1.21 -13.25
N ASN A 181 22.23 0.22 -12.90
CA ASN A 181 22.66 -1.12 -12.48
C ASN A 181 22.46 -2.19 -13.55
N GLY A 182 22.39 -1.81 -14.83
CA GLY A 182 22.38 -2.75 -15.97
C GLY A 182 21.01 -3.40 -16.22
N ARG A 183 19.92 -2.80 -15.72
CA ARG A 183 18.53 -3.25 -15.95
C ARG A 183 18.27 -4.70 -15.53
N PRO A 184 18.54 -5.10 -14.28
CA PRO A 184 18.37 -6.49 -13.85
C PRO A 184 16.89 -6.90 -13.89
N GLY A 185 16.64 -8.15 -14.35
CA GLY A 185 15.25 -8.64 -14.48
C GLY A 185 14.51 -7.95 -15.64
N THR A 186 13.18 -7.97 -15.56
CA THR A 186 12.32 -7.51 -16.66
C THR A 186 11.81 -6.06 -16.49
N ALA A 187 11.89 -5.50 -15.28
CA ALA A 187 11.37 -4.17 -14.98
C ALA A 187 12.01 -3.56 -13.72
N PRO A 188 12.00 -2.22 -13.58
CA PRO A 188 12.49 -1.53 -12.38
C PRO A 188 11.66 -1.82 -11.12
N TYR A 189 10.44 -2.30 -11.27
CA TYR A 189 9.51 -2.73 -10.21
C TYR A 189 8.40 -3.61 -10.82
N SER A 190 7.72 -4.40 -9.99
CA SER A 190 6.54 -5.15 -10.43
C SER A 190 5.27 -4.30 -10.30
N GLY A 191 4.96 -3.86 -9.08
CA GLY A 191 3.88 -2.94 -8.75
C GLY A 191 4.39 -1.84 -7.85
N LEU A 192 3.74 -0.68 -7.93
CA LEU A 192 3.91 0.48 -7.06
C LEU A 192 2.54 0.97 -6.60
N ASN A 193 1.66 0.02 -6.25
CA ASN A 193 0.39 0.39 -5.62
C ASN A 193 0.65 0.87 -4.21
N VAL A 194 0.35 2.11 -3.94
CA VAL A 194 0.67 2.77 -2.68
C VAL A 194 -0.59 3.39 -2.08
N LEU A 195 -0.80 3.16 -0.79
CA LEU A 195 -1.61 4.01 0.07
C LEU A 195 -0.66 4.87 0.89
N TYR A 196 -0.83 6.17 0.82
CA TYR A 196 -0.02 7.15 1.54
C TYR A 196 -0.90 8.20 2.19
N SER A 197 -0.64 8.47 3.46
CA SER A 197 -1.27 9.55 4.19
C SER A 197 -0.19 10.47 4.78
N PRO A 198 -0.15 11.75 4.41
CA PRO A 198 0.77 12.73 5.01
C PRO A 198 0.26 13.25 6.38
N GLY A 199 -0.87 12.75 6.85
CA GLY A 199 -1.53 13.13 8.11
C GLY A 199 -2.99 12.67 8.16
N PRO A 200 -3.71 12.89 9.28
CA PRO A 200 -5.01 12.28 9.56
C PRO A 200 -6.15 12.72 8.62
N ASP A 201 -5.92 13.76 7.83
CA ASP A 201 -6.96 14.40 7.02
C ASP A 201 -6.84 14.14 5.53
N GLU A 202 -5.84 13.35 5.10
CA GLU A 202 -5.56 13.18 3.68
C GLU A 202 -5.09 11.75 3.35
N LEU A 203 -5.73 11.14 2.34
CA LEU A 203 -5.37 9.82 1.82
C LEU A 203 -5.08 9.92 0.32
N TRP A 204 -3.96 9.33 -0.08
CA TRP A 204 -3.57 9.12 -1.47
C TRP A 204 -3.53 7.64 -1.77
N ALA A 205 -4.08 7.24 -2.92
CA ALA A 205 -3.93 5.94 -3.50
C ALA A 205 -3.31 6.08 -4.89
N PHE A 206 -2.17 5.46 -5.11
CA PHE A 206 -1.50 5.39 -6.40
C PHE A 206 -1.60 3.96 -6.92
N CYS A 207 -2.09 3.81 -8.15
CA CYS A 207 -2.23 2.54 -8.82
C CYS A 207 -1.30 2.51 -10.02
N HIS A 208 -0.19 1.77 -9.91
CA HIS A 208 0.79 1.69 -10.97
C HIS A 208 1.52 0.35 -10.95
N TRP A 209 1.69 -0.26 -12.14
CA TRP A 209 2.45 -1.49 -12.30
C TRP A 209 3.04 -1.59 -13.69
N LYS A 210 4.01 -2.52 -13.87
CA LYS A 210 4.63 -2.86 -15.15
C LYS A 210 4.51 -4.35 -15.45
N GLY A 211 4.40 -4.67 -16.73
CA GLY A 211 4.35 -6.04 -17.24
C GLY A 211 2.98 -6.72 -17.11
N ASP A 212 2.94 -8.00 -17.43
CA ASP A 212 1.80 -8.87 -17.19
C ASP A 212 1.77 -9.28 -15.72
N VAL A 213 0.63 -9.12 -15.07
CA VAL A 213 0.52 -9.25 -13.62
C VAL A 213 -0.49 -10.35 -13.21
N GLY A 214 -1.06 -11.06 -14.18
CA GLY A 214 -2.10 -12.05 -13.91
C GLY A 214 -3.41 -11.42 -13.45
N CYS A 215 -4.31 -12.27 -12.91
CA CYS A 215 -5.66 -11.88 -12.53
C CYS A 215 -5.79 -11.57 -11.04
N SER A 216 -6.80 -10.77 -10.70
CA SER A 216 -7.26 -10.50 -9.33
C SER A 216 -7.60 -11.79 -8.58
N LEU A 217 -7.52 -11.77 -7.24
CA LEU A 217 -7.88 -12.91 -6.40
C LEU A 217 -9.38 -13.24 -6.43
N LEU A 218 -10.21 -12.22 -6.64
CA LEU A 218 -11.67 -12.34 -6.54
C LEU A 218 -12.39 -12.17 -7.88
N ALA A 219 -11.67 -11.74 -8.95
CA ALA A 219 -12.25 -11.47 -10.27
C ALA A 219 -11.25 -11.78 -11.38
N SER A 220 -11.50 -12.86 -12.14
CA SER A 220 -10.60 -13.33 -13.20
C SER A 220 -10.49 -12.41 -14.42
N ASP A 221 -11.37 -11.45 -14.54
CA ASP A 221 -11.43 -10.45 -15.60
C ASP A 221 -10.70 -9.12 -15.26
N ARG A 222 -10.11 -9.03 -14.06
CA ARG A 222 -9.40 -7.84 -13.62
C ARG A 222 -7.89 -8.11 -13.43
N PRO A 223 -7.01 -7.17 -13.81
CA PRO A 223 -5.59 -7.27 -13.51
C PRO A 223 -5.33 -7.32 -11.99
N TYR A 224 -4.35 -8.13 -11.58
CA TYR A 224 -4.05 -8.33 -10.16
C TYR A 224 -3.75 -7.04 -9.39
N TYR A 225 -3.06 -6.08 -10.01
CA TYR A 225 -2.69 -4.81 -9.38
C TYR A 225 -3.73 -3.71 -9.54
N GLU A 226 -4.80 -3.91 -10.30
CA GLU A 226 -5.85 -2.92 -10.38
C GLU A 226 -6.48 -2.70 -9.01
N MET A 227 -6.49 -1.45 -8.55
CA MET A 227 -7.14 -1.07 -7.31
C MET A 227 -8.61 -0.72 -7.53
N THR A 228 -9.37 -0.66 -6.47
CA THR A 228 -10.78 -0.28 -6.51
C THR A 228 -11.11 0.66 -5.36
N TYR A 229 -12.11 1.51 -5.56
CA TYR A 229 -12.60 2.40 -4.51
C TYR A 229 -14.13 2.55 -4.56
N ARG A 230 -14.71 2.95 -3.43
CA ARG A 230 -16.12 3.32 -3.32
C ARG A 230 -16.26 4.59 -2.50
N GLU A 231 -17.03 5.52 -3.06
CA GLU A 231 -17.44 6.76 -2.40
C GLU A 231 -18.82 6.57 -1.78
N GLU A 232 -18.94 6.94 -0.52
CA GLU A 232 -20.20 6.99 0.23
C GLU A 232 -20.32 8.38 0.87
N PRO A 233 -21.51 8.82 1.28
CA PRO A 233 -21.66 10.08 2.00
C PRO A 233 -20.74 10.16 3.22
N GLY A 234 -19.70 11.03 3.15
CA GLY A 234 -18.74 11.21 4.22
C GLY A 234 -17.73 10.08 4.42
N ARG A 235 -17.60 9.13 3.48
CA ARG A 235 -16.63 8.03 3.52
C ARG A 235 -16.06 7.74 2.15
N LEU A 236 -14.75 7.50 2.08
CA LEU A 236 -14.07 6.85 0.99
C LEU A 236 -13.46 5.54 1.49
N VAL A 237 -13.63 4.46 0.73
CA VAL A 237 -12.92 3.19 0.92
C VAL A 237 -12.15 2.87 -0.36
N VAL A 238 -10.90 2.45 -0.24
CA VAL A 238 -10.02 2.05 -1.35
C VAL A 238 -9.24 0.80 -0.99
N GLY A 239 -8.99 -0.07 -1.95
CA GLY A 239 -8.20 -1.28 -1.71
C GLY A 239 -7.83 -2.04 -2.97
N SER A 240 -7.17 -3.17 -2.76
CA SER A 240 -6.76 -4.08 -3.84
C SER A 240 -7.95 -4.80 -4.48
N GLU A 241 -9.03 -5.00 -3.73
CA GLU A 241 -10.25 -5.69 -4.19
C GLU A 241 -11.49 -4.97 -3.64
N PRO A 242 -12.67 -5.13 -4.26
CA PRO A 242 -13.92 -4.78 -3.61
C PRO A 242 -14.10 -5.55 -2.30
N PHE A 243 -14.50 -4.85 -1.22
CA PHE A 243 -14.66 -5.49 0.10
C PHE A 243 -16.04 -6.16 0.29
N ASP A 244 -16.96 -5.97 -0.64
CA ASP A 244 -18.25 -6.67 -0.70
C ASP A 244 -18.69 -6.88 -2.15
N GLY A 245 -19.76 -7.67 -2.37
CA GLY A 245 -20.35 -7.92 -3.69
C GLY A 245 -21.33 -6.85 -4.16
N ARG A 246 -21.48 -5.74 -3.45
CA ARG A 246 -22.44 -4.68 -3.82
C ARG A 246 -21.91 -3.83 -4.96
N ALA A 247 -22.81 -3.24 -5.72
CA ALA A 247 -22.49 -2.25 -6.74
C ALA A 247 -21.88 -0.96 -6.11
N GLY A 248 -21.25 -0.14 -6.97
CA GLY A 248 -20.70 1.15 -6.58
C GLY A 248 -19.19 1.15 -6.34
N TRP A 249 -18.51 0.00 -6.56
CA TRP A 249 -17.06 -0.03 -6.66
C TRP A 249 -16.60 0.45 -8.03
N THR A 250 -15.62 1.34 -8.02
CA THR A 250 -15.01 1.93 -9.23
C THR A 250 -13.56 1.48 -9.33
N SER A 251 -13.13 1.07 -10.52
CA SER A 251 -11.73 0.73 -10.79
C SER A 251 -10.83 1.97 -10.76
N LEU A 252 -9.69 1.85 -10.09
CA LEU A 252 -8.57 2.77 -10.21
C LEU A 252 -7.52 2.10 -11.10
N ALA A 253 -7.48 2.51 -12.36
CA ALA A 253 -6.69 1.87 -13.39
C ALA A 253 -5.19 2.15 -13.26
N ASN A 254 -4.37 1.37 -13.96
CA ASN A 254 -2.92 1.57 -14.06
C ASN A 254 -2.56 2.99 -14.49
N GLY A 255 -1.58 3.60 -13.83
CA GLY A 255 -1.12 4.96 -14.11
C GLY A 255 -2.03 6.07 -13.54
N HIS A 256 -2.96 5.73 -12.66
CA HIS A 256 -3.89 6.68 -12.06
C HIS A 256 -3.68 6.81 -10.54
N TYR A 257 -4.11 7.96 -10.02
CA TYR A 257 -4.19 8.22 -8.60
C TYR A 257 -5.62 8.59 -8.17
N LEU A 258 -5.89 8.36 -6.92
CA LEU A 258 -7.05 8.86 -6.19
C LEU A 258 -6.51 9.63 -4.97
N THR A 259 -7.05 10.80 -4.69
CA THR A 259 -6.80 11.51 -3.44
C THR A 259 -8.11 11.94 -2.80
N ALA A 260 -8.16 11.83 -1.48
CA ALA A 260 -9.27 12.33 -0.68
C ALA A 260 -8.72 13.18 0.46
N ARG A 261 -9.34 14.34 0.69
CA ARG A 261 -9.02 15.24 1.79
C ARG A 261 -10.26 15.57 2.60
N ARG A 262 -10.14 15.51 3.92
CA ARG A 262 -11.17 15.93 4.83
C ARG A 262 -11.20 17.45 4.95
N GLU A 263 -12.34 18.05 4.66
CA GLU A 263 -12.61 19.48 4.77
C GLU A 263 -13.83 19.67 5.70
N GLY A 264 -13.56 19.76 6.99
CA GLY A 264 -14.61 19.78 8.02
C GLY A 264 -15.38 18.45 8.05
N ARG A 265 -16.69 18.51 7.76
CA ARG A 265 -17.59 17.33 7.74
C ARG A 265 -17.79 16.77 6.31
N ARG A 266 -16.93 17.09 5.37
CA ARG A 266 -17.00 16.60 3.99
C ARG A 266 -15.67 16.01 3.55
N LEU A 267 -15.73 15.17 2.53
CA LEU A 267 -14.56 14.71 1.81
C LEU A 267 -14.51 15.37 0.43
N ARG A 268 -13.33 15.85 0.07
CA ARG A 268 -13.03 16.28 -1.29
C ARG A 268 -12.22 15.20 -1.95
N ILE A 269 -12.81 14.52 -2.94
CA ILE A 269 -12.20 13.41 -3.64
C ILE A 269 -11.82 13.85 -5.06
N ARG A 270 -10.67 13.40 -5.54
CA ARG A 270 -10.18 13.66 -6.89
C ARG A 270 -9.46 12.43 -7.41
N THR A 271 -9.57 12.21 -8.71
CA THR A 271 -8.81 11.21 -9.47
C THR A 271 -8.09 11.87 -10.61
N GLY A 272 -7.02 11.26 -11.10
CA GLY A 272 -6.28 11.75 -12.25
C GLY A 272 -5.17 10.80 -12.65
N SER A 273 -4.47 11.12 -13.75
CA SER A 273 -3.31 10.37 -14.20
C SER A 273 -2.06 10.79 -13.45
N ILE A 274 -1.20 9.82 -13.11
CA ILE A 274 0.10 10.07 -12.52
C ILE A 274 1.01 10.68 -13.60
N PRO A 275 1.65 11.85 -13.38
CA PRO A 275 2.48 12.51 -14.38
C PRO A 275 3.86 11.86 -14.49
N LEU A 276 3.91 10.63 -15.01
CA LEU A 276 5.15 9.90 -15.23
C LEU A 276 5.80 10.28 -16.56
N VAL A 277 7.13 10.40 -16.59
CA VAL A 277 7.86 10.59 -17.85
C VAL A 277 7.74 9.36 -18.75
N ALA A 278 7.81 9.57 -20.08
CA ALA A 278 7.58 8.52 -21.09
C ALA A 278 8.43 7.26 -20.89
N SER A 279 9.68 7.40 -20.38
CA SER A 279 10.55 6.26 -20.04
C SER A 279 9.97 5.33 -18.97
N ALA A 280 9.10 5.83 -18.09
CA ALA A 280 8.43 5.00 -17.10
C ALA A 280 7.31 4.10 -17.67
N PHE A 281 6.88 4.35 -18.92
CA PHE A 281 5.81 3.62 -19.61
C PHE A 281 6.28 2.69 -20.74
N VAL A 282 7.60 2.51 -20.97
CA VAL A 282 8.06 1.63 -22.06
C VAL A 282 7.49 0.24 -21.83
N PRO A 283 6.61 -0.28 -22.73
CA PRO A 283 6.19 -1.65 -22.68
C PRO A 283 7.41 -2.55 -22.94
N ILE A 284 7.56 -3.58 -22.14
CA ILE A 284 8.55 -4.62 -22.43
C ILE A 284 7.99 -5.39 -23.63
N SER A 285 8.60 -5.25 -24.81
CA SER A 285 8.29 -6.13 -25.93
C SER A 285 8.66 -7.56 -25.52
N PRO A 286 7.77 -8.54 -25.70
CA PRO A 286 8.14 -9.94 -25.50
C PRO A 286 9.28 -10.30 -26.46
N ALA A 287 10.32 -10.93 -25.90
CA ALA A 287 11.44 -11.48 -26.65
C ALA A 287 11.02 -12.73 -27.42
#